data_6d70785ec4d21416b2e823d9581a2580
#
_entry.id   6d70785ec4d21416b2e823d9581a2580
#
_cell.length_a   1.000
_cell.length_b   1.000
_cell.length_c   1.000
_cell.angle_alpha   90.00
_cell.angle_beta   90.00
_cell.angle_gamma   90.00
#
_symmetry.space_group_name_H-M   'P 1'
#
loop_
_entity.id
_entity.type
_entity.pdbx_description
1 polymer ?
#
loop_
_entity_poly.entity_id
_entity_poly.type
_entity_poly.pdbx_seq_one_letter_code
_entity_poly.pdbx_strand_id
1 'polypeptide(L)'
;MTFFLSFLILLCQFFIGFGLLVRCKFVEDSPKILTAGLSLILGMGISCFGVFVEELLRIPLTLTSVLAVNVILVLIALFPFASTIEALKNFFSSPLKGVKPYGFVTLCLVLFFMFISGWLSYYSPVLSVDAIAGPDLVAKYAVEQGTMASSVFYDLEGNLSNQPFYAPYITIMQIQFRLAGNPFGQVWIPIMALAFIAVLYSKMRSQTHGAIAGLLTVLFIMIPEMFFYTTSLLTDYSNAVFFGCSVMIVMDYVRTKENKYLILASILMGFACFTRIDTIVLAGLGILSTGLYMISKKEEPFPLPKALISMSGMFLVSFLFFFLWNVLYISAYLPVKPTAEEQLYVTLFDFGKVMKNISEINEKLVFDTIYFAYSIPIFFVWVLVNAAIKRSFQPLLLLLWILSIYVGFVIILGLFPAAVIDWTIKRGFFKFFALFYLFIASTQLSKWLDAKITSWEAR
;
A
#
# COMPACT_ATOMS: atom_id res chain seq x y z
N MET A 1 -2.40 -28.09 -11.18
CA MET A 1 -1.76 -27.14 -12.12
C MET A 1 -1.95 -25.70 -11.67
N THR A 2 -3.16 -25.26 -11.39
CA THR A 2 -3.52 -23.91 -10.94
C THR A 2 -2.71 -23.40 -9.74
N PHE A 3 -2.64 -24.17 -8.66
CA PHE A 3 -1.86 -23.81 -7.47
C PHE A 3 -0.38 -23.60 -7.78
N PHE A 4 0.20 -24.46 -8.62
CA PHE A 4 1.61 -24.33 -9.03
C PHE A 4 1.88 -23.05 -9.81
N LEU A 5 1.02 -22.70 -10.77
CA LEU A 5 1.18 -21.47 -11.56
C LEU A 5 1.03 -20.20 -10.71
N SER A 6 0.07 -20.18 -9.80
CA SER A 6 -0.10 -19.06 -8.87
C SER A 6 1.11 -18.91 -7.95
N PHE A 7 1.64 -20.02 -7.44
CA PHE A 7 2.87 -20.02 -6.63
C PHE A 7 4.07 -19.54 -7.45
N LEU A 8 4.20 -19.96 -8.72
CA LEU A 8 5.27 -19.51 -9.61
C LEU A 8 5.21 -17.99 -9.85
N ILE A 9 4.02 -17.41 -10.08
CA ILE A 9 3.85 -15.96 -10.22
C ILE A 9 4.30 -15.24 -8.95
N LEU A 10 3.85 -15.70 -7.77
CA LEU A 10 4.26 -15.12 -6.48
C LEU A 10 5.76 -15.24 -6.23
N LEU A 11 6.36 -16.34 -6.63
CA LEU A 11 7.80 -16.56 -6.53
C LEU A 11 8.57 -15.60 -7.45
N CYS A 12 8.11 -15.41 -8.69
CA CYS A 12 8.67 -14.40 -9.59
C CYS A 12 8.54 -13.00 -8.97
N GLN A 13 7.37 -12.64 -8.45
CA GLN A 13 7.15 -11.36 -7.79
C GLN A 13 8.10 -11.17 -6.59
N PHE A 14 8.30 -12.20 -5.77
CA PHE A 14 9.28 -12.13 -4.68
C PHE A 14 10.70 -11.84 -5.21
N PHE A 15 11.17 -12.56 -6.22
CA PHE A 15 12.53 -12.38 -6.76
C PHE A 15 12.70 -11.04 -7.47
N ILE A 16 11.68 -10.52 -8.14
CA ILE A 16 11.70 -9.18 -8.76
C ILE A 16 11.93 -8.12 -7.67
N GLY A 17 11.15 -8.14 -6.61
CA GLY A 17 11.32 -7.17 -5.53
C GLY A 17 12.61 -7.36 -4.73
N PHE A 18 13.00 -8.62 -4.46
CA PHE A 18 14.26 -8.93 -3.77
C PHE A 18 15.48 -8.42 -4.54
N GLY A 19 15.52 -8.65 -5.86
CA GLY A 19 16.60 -8.16 -6.71
C GLY A 19 16.69 -6.62 -6.73
N LEU A 20 15.54 -5.91 -6.74
CA LEU A 20 15.53 -4.46 -6.59
C LEU A 20 16.10 -4.03 -5.22
N LEU A 21 15.70 -4.68 -4.14
CA LEU A 21 16.22 -4.36 -2.79
C LEU A 21 17.73 -4.61 -2.67
N VAL A 22 18.25 -5.67 -3.31
CA VAL A 22 19.70 -5.93 -3.37
C VAL A 22 20.44 -4.82 -4.11
N ARG A 23 19.93 -4.40 -5.28
CA ARG A 23 20.52 -3.29 -6.05
C ARG A 23 20.53 -1.96 -5.27
N CYS A 24 19.50 -1.73 -4.50
CA CYS A 24 19.42 -0.58 -3.60
C CYS A 24 20.29 -0.74 -2.35
N LYS A 25 21.02 -1.85 -2.18
CA LYS A 25 21.78 -2.18 -0.95
C LYS A 25 20.91 -2.11 0.32
N PHE A 26 19.64 -2.47 0.19
CA PHE A 26 18.70 -2.42 1.29
C PHE A 26 18.77 -3.68 2.16
N VAL A 27 19.08 -4.82 1.53
CA VAL A 27 19.05 -6.16 2.18
C VAL A 27 20.10 -6.29 3.27
N GLU A 28 21.28 -5.68 3.07
CA GLU A 28 22.42 -5.80 3.99
C GLU A 28 22.12 -5.19 5.37
N ASP A 29 21.37 -4.08 5.40
CA ASP A 29 21.10 -3.29 6.62
C ASP A 29 19.73 -3.58 7.22
N SER A 30 18.94 -4.45 6.61
CA SER A 30 17.51 -4.60 6.94
C SER A 30 17.18 -5.95 7.58
N PRO A 31 16.24 -5.98 8.55
CA PRO A 31 15.74 -7.24 9.08
C PRO A 31 15.11 -8.10 7.99
N LYS A 32 15.32 -9.42 8.05
CA LYS A 32 14.79 -10.38 7.07
C LYS A 32 13.28 -10.28 6.86
N ILE A 33 12.52 -10.09 7.94
CA ILE A 33 11.05 -9.96 7.90
C ILE A 33 10.66 -8.72 7.07
N LEU A 34 11.36 -7.59 7.27
CA LEU A 34 11.16 -6.36 6.50
C LEU A 34 11.50 -6.58 5.03
N THR A 35 12.65 -7.21 4.77
CA THR A 35 13.12 -7.51 3.41
C THR A 35 12.13 -8.43 2.69
N ALA A 36 11.67 -9.51 3.33
CA ALA A 36 10.70 -10.43 2.73
C ALA A 36 9.38 -9.74 2.36
N GLY A 37 8.82 -8.96 3.30
CA GLY A 37 7.57 -8.23 3.06
C GLY A 37 7.69 -7.20 1.94
N LEU A 38 8.74 -6.38 1.97
CA LEU A 38 8.98 -5.38 0.91
C LEU A 38 9.30 -6.04 -0.45
N SER A 39 9.99 -7.18 -0.47
CA SER A 39 10.25 -7.93 -1.71
C SER A 39 8.95 -8.32 -2.40
N LEU A 40 7.99 -8.89 -1.66
CA LEU A 40 6.69 -9.25 -2.22
C LEU A 40 5.91 -8.02 -2.68
N ILE A 41 5.80 -6.98 -1.87
CA ILE A 41 5.02 -5.78 -2.19
C ILE A 41 5.59 -5.08 -3.44
N LEU A 42 6.90 -4.83 -3.47
CA LEU A 42 7.56 -4.21 -4.63
C LEU A 42 7.45 -5.09 -5.87
N GLY A 43 7.67 -6.40 -5.71
CA GLY A 43 7.58 -7.34 -6.81
C GLY A 43 6.18 -7.45 -7.41
N MET A 44 5.13 -7.45 -6.57
CA MET A 44 3.74 -7.38 -7.05
C MET A 44 3.47 -6.10 -7.86
N GLY A 45 3.96 -4.95 -7.38
CA GLY A 45 3.85 -3.68 -8.09
C GLY A 45 4.58 -3.69 -9.43
N ILE A 46 5.84 -4.13 -9.45
CA ILE A 46 6.68 -4.16 -10.66
C ILE A 46 6.15 -5.18 -11.68
N SER A 47 5.76 -6.38 -11.23
CA SER A 47 5.14 -7.41 -12.08
C SER A 47 3.85 -6.88 -12.72
N CYS A 48 2.99 -6.26 -11.93
CA CYS A 48 1.77 -5.63 -12.42
C CYS A 48 2.06 -4.54 -13.47
N PHE A 49 3.04 -3.68 -13.19
CA PHE A 49 3.46 -2.64 -14.14
C PHE A 49 4.06 -3.23 -15.42
N GLY A 50 4.82 -4.33 -15.33
CA GLY A 50 5.33 -5.04 -16.50
C GLY A 50 4.23 -5.57 -17.42
N VAL A 51 3.18 -6.18 -16.84
CA VAL A 51 2.00 -6.62 -17.61
C VAL A 51 1.22 -5.42 -18.17
N PHE A 52 1.18 -4.28 -17.47
CA PHE A 52 0.63 -3.05 -18.04
C PHE A 52 1.42 -2.53 -19.25
N VAL A 53 2.75 -2.62 -19.20
CA VAL A 53 3.59 -2.27 -20.37
C VAL A 53 3.34 -3.23 -21.54
N GLU A 54 3.13 -4.52 -21.28
CA GLU A 54 2.71 -5.50 -22.29
C GLU A 54 1.41 -5.06 -22.99
N GLU A 55 0.40 -4.65 -22.24
CA GLU A 55 -0.85 -4.09 -22.75
C GLU A 55 -0.61 -2.81 -23.59
N LEU A 56 0.24 -1.88 -23.10
CA LEU A 56 0.61 -0.67 -23.86
C LEU A 56 1.29 -0.99 -25.19
N LEU A 57 2.05 -2.07 -25.26
CA LEU A 57 2.69 -2.55 -26.48
C LEU A 57 1.74 -3.38 -27.37
N ARG A 58 0.46 -3.53 -26.95
CA ARG A 58 -0.56 -4.32 -27.64
C ARG A 58 -0.17 -5.80 -27.84
N ILE A 59 0.63 -6.33 -26.91
CA ILE A 59 0.93 -7.76 -26.85
C ILE A 59 -0.26 -8.47 -26.19
N PRO A 60 -0.82 -9.53 -26.80
CA PRO A 60 -1.98 -10.21 -26.23
C PRO A 60 -1.71 -10.77 -24.83
N LEU A 61 -2.58 -10.45 -23.87
CA LEU A 61 -2.50 -10.90 -22.50
C LEU A 61 -2.90 -12.38 -22.40
N THR A 62 -1.92 -13.27 -22.48
CA THR A 62 -2.05 -14.72 -22.38
C THR A 62 -1.24 -15.24 -21.20
N LEU A 63 -1.49 -16.48 -20.77
CA LEU A 63 -0.67 -17.10 -19.74
C LEU A 63 0.82 -17.09 -20.11
N THR A 64 1.13 -17.39 -21.38
CA THR A 64 2.52 -17.45 -21.85
C THR A 64 3.19 -16.08 -21.85
N SER A 65 2.53 -15.04 -22.34
CA SER A 65 3.11 -13.69 -22.38
C SER A 65 3.29 -13.11 -20.98
N VAL A 66 2.30 -13.25 -20.12
CA VAL A 66 2.38 -12.80 -18.72
C VAL A 66 3.47 -13.52 -17.93
N LEU A 67 3.63 -14.85 -18.12
CA LEU A 67 4.76 -15.58 -17.51
C LEU A 67 6.09 -15.13 -18.10
N ALA A 68 6.18 -14.92 -19.41
CA ALA A 68 7.40 -14.43 -20.05
C ALA A 68 7.82 -13.07 -19.49
N VAL A 69 6.90 -12.12 -19.37
CA VAL A 69 7.17 -10.80 -18.74
C VAL A 69 7.69 -10.98 -17.30
N ASN A 70 7.04 -11.82 -16.50
CA ASN A 70 7.50 -12.07 -15.13
C ASN A 70 8.91 -12.68 -15.09
N VAL A 71 9.22 -13.64 -15.97
CA VAL A 71 10.55 -14.25 -16.05
C VAL A 71 11.60 -13.22 -16.53
N ILE A 72 11.30 -12.42 -17.55
CA ILE A 72 12.18 -11.35 -18.00
C ILE A 72 12.48 -10.37 -16.88
N LEU A 73 11.46 -9.95 -16.13
CA LEU A 73 11.62 -9.05 -14.97
C LEU A 73 12.48 -9.69 -13.86
N VAL A 74 12.33 -11.01 -13.61
CA VAL A 74 13.20 -11.74 -12.68
C VAL A 74 14.65 -11.71 -13.17
N LEU A 75 14.91 -12.03 -14.45
CA LEU A 75 16.25 -12.01 -15.01
C LEU A 75 16.88 -10.61 -14.91
N ILE A 76 16.12 -9.57 -15.24
CA ILE A 76 16.56 -8.19 -15.08
C ILE A 76 16.85 -7.88 -13.61
N ALA A 77 15.96 -8.24 -12.69
CA ALA A 77 16.10 -7.92 -11.28
C ALA A 77 17.29 -8.65 -10.62
N LEU A 78 17.52 -9.89 -10.98
CA LEU A 78 18.62 -10.69 -10.43
C LEU A 78 20.00 -10.33 -11.01
N PHE A 79 20.09 -9.55 -12.08
CA PHE A 79 21.37 -9.09 -12.63
C PHE A 79 21.96 -7.95 -11.79
N PRO A 80 23.26 -7.97 -11.39
CA PRO A 80 24.25 -9.01 -11.65
C PRO A 80 24.03 -10.26 -10.75
N PHE A 81 23.95 -11.43 -11.36
CA PHE A 81 23.53 -12.68 -10.70
C PHE A 81 24.39 -13.05 -9.50
N ALA A 82 25.71 -12.87 -9.58
CA ALA A 82 26.65 -13.31 -8.53
C ALA A 82 26.32 -12.64 -7.17
N SER A 83 26.19 -11.33 -7.13
CA SER A 83 25.91 -10.57 -5.90
C SER A 83 24.50 -10.86 -5.37
N THR A 84 23.52 -11.01 -6.27
CA THR A 84 22.14 -11.27 -5.85
C THR A 84 21.97 -12.70 -5.33
N ILE A 85 22.65 -13.69 -5.94
CA ILE A 85 22.64 -15.08 -5.43
C ILE A 85 23.35 -15.16 -4.08
N GLU A 86 24.46 -14.44 -3.89
CA GLU A 86 25.14 -14.36 -2.61
C GLU A 86 24.24 -13.73 -1.53
N ALA A 87 23.60 -12.61 -1.83
CA ALA A 87 22.63 -11.98 -0.94
C ALA A 87 21.47 -12.95 -0.59
N LEU A 88 20.98 -13.70 -1.58
CA LEU A 88 19.92 -14.69 -1.39
C LEU A 88 20.38 -15.85 -0.48
N LYS A 89 21.58 -16.39 -0.70
CA LYS A 89 22.18 -17.41 0.17
C LYS A 89 22.29 -16.89 1.60
N ASN A 90 22.82 -15.69 1.80
CA ASN A 90 22.95 -15.06 3.11
C ASN A 90 21.59 -14.81 3.75
N PHE A 91 20.59 -14.42 2.97
CA PHE A 91 19.23 -14.25 3.45
C PHE A 91 18.62 -15.55 3.99
N PHE A 92 18.79 -16.67 3.31
CA PHE A 92 18.23 -17.97 3.75
C PHE A 92 19.09 -18.69 4.77
N SER A 93 20.42 -18.59 4.71
CA SER A 93 21.34 -19.33 5.59
C SER A 93 21.48 -18.73 6.98
N SER A 94 21.26 -17.43 7.15
CA SER A 94 21.39 -16.83 8.48
C SER A 94 20.28 -17.32 9.41
N PRO A 95 20.58 -17.82 10.61
CA PRO A 95 19.57 -18.36 11.52
C PRO A 95 18.58 -17.27 11.92
N LEU A 96 17.31 -17.63 12.00
CA LEU A 96 16.33 -16.81 12.69
C LEU A 96 16.75 -16.77 14.16
N LYS A 97 17.06 -15.59 14.70
CA LYS A 97 17.33 -15.46 16.14
C LYS A 97 16.11 -15.99 16.90
N GLY A 98 16.36 -16.65 18.03
CA GLY A 98 15.32 -17.30 18.82
C GLY A 98 14.08 -16.41 19.04
N VAL A 99 12.94 -16.95 18.66
CA VAL A 99 11.65 -16.21 18.77
C VAL A 99 11.24 -16.26 20.25
N LYS A 100 11.17 -15.10 20.88
CA LYS A 100 10.66 -15.01 22.26
C LYS A 100 9.17 -15.41 22.31
N PRO A 101 8.64 -15.89 23.46
CA PRO A 101 7.26 -16.38 23.58
C PRO A 101 6.21 -15.43 23.02
N TYR A 102 6.31 -14.13 23.30
CA TYR A 102 5.38 -13.14 22.78
C TYR A 102 5.45 -13.01 21.23
N GLY A 103 6.62 -13.15 20.63
CA GLY A 103 6.78 -13.17 19.19
C GLY A 103 6.15 -14.41 18.56
N PHE A 104 6.24 -15.55 19.23
CA PHE A 104 5.58 -16.78 18.81
C PHE A 104 4.05 -16.64 18.87
N VAL A 105 3.49 -16.12 19.95
CA VAL A 105 2.05 -15.85 20.07
C VAL A 105 1.59 -14.88 18.98
N THR A 106 2.31 -13.79 18.75
CA THR A 106 1.99 -12.84 17.67
C THR A 106 1.97 -13.54 16.30
N LEU A 107 3.00 -14.36 16.02
CA LEU A 107 3.08 -15.11 14.77
C LEU A 107 1.90 -16.07 14.59
N CYS A 108 1.53 -16.82 15.63
CA CYS A 108 0.38 -17.73 15.59
C CYS A 108 -0.91 -16.98 15.29
N LEU A 109 -1.14 -15.84 15.94
CA LEU A 109 -2.34 -15.02 15.68
C LEU A 109 -2.34 -14.45 14.26
N VAL A 110 -1.22 -13.91 13.78
CA VAL A 110 -1.08 -13.43 12.39
C VAL A 110 -1.39 -14.54 11.41
N LEU A 111 -0.78 -15.72 11.58
CA LEU A 111 -1.00 -16.84 10.68
C LEU A 111 -2.45 -17.35 10.73
N PHE A 112 -3.08 -17.35 11.90
CA PHE A 112 -4.49 -17.71 12.04
C PHE A 112 -5.41 -16.78 11.25
N PHE A 113 -5.27 -15.46 11.42
CA PHE A 113 -6.08 -14.49 10.67
C PHE A 113 -5.80 -14.56 9.16
N MET A 114 -4.54 -14.70 8.77
CA MET A 114 -4.18 -14.79 7.35
C MET A 114 -4.61 -16.11 6.71
N PHE A 115 -4.66 -17.20 7.48
CA PHE A 115 -5.26 -18.45 7.03
C PHE A 115 -6.75 -18.28 6.75
N ILE A 116 -7.51 -17.65 7.64
CA ILE A 116 -8.93 -17.35 7.41
C ILE A 116 -9.09 -16.48 6.16
N SER A 117 -8.30 -15.42 6.04
CA SER A 117 -8.32 -14.54 4.87
C SER A 117 -8.00 -15.31 3.57
N GLY A 118 -6.96 -16.14 3.58
CA GLY A 118 -6.58 -16.97 2.44
C GLY A 118 -7.65 -17.99 2.05
N TRP A 119 -8.25 -18.64 3.05
CA TRP A 119 -9.34 -19.57 2.85
C TRP A 119 -10.55 -18.90 2.18
N LEU A 120 -11.00 -17.76 2.73
CA LEU A 120 -12.11 -16.99 2.17
C LEU A 120 -11.79 -16.52 0.75
N SER A 121 -10.60 -15.97 0.51
CA SER A 121 -10.19 -15.49 -0.82
C SER A 121 -10.10 -16.60 -1.89
N TYR A 122 -9.85 -17.84 -1.48
CA TYR A 122 -9.77 -18.98 -2.40
C TYR A 122 -11.15 -19.56 -2.73
N TYR A 123 -12.02 -19.72 -1.73
CA TYR A 123 -13.30 -20.40 -1.88
C TYR A 123 -14.49 -19.48 -2.14
N SER A 124 -14.41 -18.22 -1.71
CA SER A 124 -15.52 -17.28 -1.92
C SER A 124 -15.43 -16.62 -3.28
N PRO A 125 -16.56 -16.47 -3.99
CA PRO A 125 -16.59 -15.64 -5.19
C PRO A 125 -16.31 -14.18 -4.84
N VAL A 126 -16.08 -13.37 -5.87
CA VAL A 126 -16.01 -11.92 -5.71
C VAL A 126 -17.37 -11.40 -5.29
N LEU A 127 -17.46 -10.79 -4.11
CA LEU A 127 -18.73 -10.39 -3.49
C LEU A 127 -19.04 -8.89 -3.60
N SER A 128 -18.00 -8.06 -3.72
CA SER A 128 -18.19 -6.61 -3.82
C SER A 128 -18.80 -6.23 -5.15
N VAL A 129 -19.88 -5.46 -5.12
CA VAL A 129 -20.57 -4.95 -6.33
C VAL A 129 -19.58 -4.14 -7.18
N ASP A 130 -18.79 -3.26 -6.57
CA ASP A 130 -17.79 -2.46 -7.28
C ASP A 130 -16.74 -3.33 -8.00
N ALA A 131 -16.38 -4.48 -7.41
CA ALA A 131 -15.43 -5.40 -8.03
C ALA A 131 -16.06 -6.19 -9.17
N ILE A 132 -17.30 -6.72 -8.95
CA ILE A 132 -18.04 -7.52 -9.92
C ILE A 132 -18.35 -6.69 -11.17
N ALA A 133 -18.76 -5.42 -10.99
CA ALA A 133 -19.12 -4.52 -12.08
C ALA A 133 -17.93 -3.64 -12.57
N GLY A 134 -16.75 -3.86 -12.06
CA GLY A 134 -15.54 -3.10 -12.38
C GLY A 134 -14.33 -4.01 -12.64
N PRO A 135 -13.30 -3.99 -11.75
CA PRO A 135 -12.03 -4.64 -12.01
C PRO A 135 -12.09 -6.13 -12.34
N ASP A 136 -13.01 -6.88 -11.72
CA ASP A 136 -13.16 -8.31 -11.98
C ASP A 136 -13.79 -8.59 -13.34
N LEU A 137 -14.78 -7.78 -13.74
CA LEU A 137 -15.43 -7.91 -15.04
C LEU A 137 -14.42 -7.58 -16.16
N VAL A 138 -13.69 -6.48 -16.03
CA VAL A 138 -12.64 -6.10 -16.98
C VAL A 138 -11.58 -7.20 -17.08
N ALA A 139 -11.19 -7.80 -15.95
CA ALA A 139 -10.21 -8.89 -15.94
C ALA A 139 -10.74 -10.16 -16.64
N LYS A 140 -12.01 -10.52 -16.47
CA LYS A 140 -12.62 -11.65 -17.18
C LYS A 140 -12.57 -11.47 -18.69
N TYR A 141 -13.04 -10.33 -19.17
CA TYR A 141 -13.03 -10.02 -20.61
C TYR A 141 -11.61 -9.92 -21.14
N ALA A 142 -10.67 -9.35 -20.37
CA ALA A 142 -9.28 -9.28 -20.77
C ALA A 142 -8.64 -10.67 -20.93
N VAL A 143 -8.94 -11.62 -20.05
CA VAL A 143 -8.47 -13.01 -20.18
C VAL A 143 -9.04 -13.71 -21.41
N GLU A 144 -10.31 -13.43 -21.75
CA GLU A 144 -10.98 -14.03 -22.92
C GLU A 144 -10.50 -13.40 -24.24
N GLN A 145 -10.27 -12.09 -24.27
CA GLN A 145 -9.98 -11.33 -25.50
C GLN A 145 -8.51 -10.95 -25.65
N GLY A 146 -7.69 -11.20 -24.64
CA GLY A 146 -6.26 -10.93 -24.65
C GLY A 146 -5.90 -9.44 -24.53
N THR A 147 -6.80 -8.57 -24.06
CA THR A 147 -6.56 -7.14 -23.87
C THR A 147 -7.49 -6.54 -22.83
N MET A 148 -7.00 -5.59 -22.04
CA MET A 148 -7.84 -4.85 -21.12
C MET A 148 -8.81 -3.89 -21.84
N ALA A 149 -8.43 -3.41 -23.05
CA ALA A 149 -9.34 -2.64 -23.92
C ALA A 149 -10.36 -3.55 -24.64
N SER A 150 -11.02 -4.38 -23.88
CA SER A 150 -11.94 -5.42 -24.33
C SER A 150 -13.34 -4.90 -24.69
N SER A 151 -14.21 -5.78 -25.18
CA SER A 151 -15.60 -5.45 -25.55
C SER A 151 -16.44 -4.94 -24.38
N VAL A 152 -16.02 -5.16 -23.13
CA VAL A 152 -16.69 -4.59 -21.95
C VAL A 152 -16.84 -3.06 -22.03
N PHE A 153 -15.92 -2.40 -22.72
CA PHE A 153 -15.97 -0.94 -22.92
C PHE A 153 -16.86 -0.53 -24.11
N TYR A 154 -17.10 -1.42 -25.07
CA TYR A 154 -18.00 -1.15 -26.21
C TYR A 154 -19.46 -1.39 -25.80
N ASP A 155 -19.69 -2.34 -24.92
CA ASP A 155 -21.03 -2.75 -24.49
C ASP A 155 -21.53 -1.97 -23.26
N LEU A 156 -20.86 -0.87 -22.89
CA LEU A 156 -21.24 -0.02 -21.74
C LEU A 156 -22.67 0.52 -21.85
N GLU A 157 -23.21 0.73 -23.07
CA GLU A 157 -24.61 1.08 -23.28
C GLU A 157 -25.57 -0.02 -22.80
N GLY A 158 -25.12 -1.28 -22.74
CA GLY A 158 -25.85 -2.42 -22.20
C GLY A 158 -25.70 -2.61 -20.68
N ASN A 159 -25.07 -1.69 -19.95
CA ASN A 159 -24.83 -1.76 -18.50
C ASN A 159 -23.97 -2.95 -18.03
N LEU A 160 -23.01 -3.39 -18.82
CA LEU A 160 -22.12 -4.47 -18.42
C LEU A 160 -21.19 -4.09 -17.26
N SER A 161 -20.74 -2.84 -17.23
CA SER A 161 -19.91 -2.33 -16.13
C SER A 161 -20.27 -0.89 -15.78
N ASN A 162 -20.43 -0.62 -14.50
CA ASN A 162 -20.65 0.74 -13.98
C ASN A 162 -19.36 1.38 -13.40
N GLN A 163 -18.26 0.63 -13.36
CA GLN A 163 -16.99 1.06 -12.77
C GLN A 163 -15.77 0.60 -13.59
N PRO A 164 -15.77 0.75 -14.93
CA PRO A 164 -14.72 0.17 -15.79
C PRO A 164 -13.38 0.92 -15.70
N PHE A 165 -13.40 2.17 -15.25
CA PHE A 165 -12.23 3.06 -15.23
C PHE A 165 -11.43 3.00 -13.92
N TYR A 166 -11.63 1.99 -13.08
CA TYR A 166 -10.78 1.79 -11.91
C TYR A 166 -9.31 1.70 -12.30
N ALA A 167 -8.46 2.24 -11.45
CA ALA A 167 -7.01 2.16 -11.64
C ALA A 167 -6.53 0.71 -11.81
N PRO A 168 -5.57 0.43 -12.69
CA PRO A 168 -5.40 -0.89 -13.34
C PRO A 168 -4.77 -1.96 -12.46
N TYR A 169 -4.15 -1.61 -11.33
CA TYR A 169 -3.38 -2.54 -10.51
C TYR A 169 -4.18 -3.81 -10.17
N ILE A 170 -5.39 -3.65 -9.65
CA ILE A 170 -6.23 -4.79 -9.24
C ILE A 170 -6.66 -5.62 -10.45
N THR A 171 -7.10 -4.98 -11.51
CA THR A 171 -7.49 -5.64 -12.76
C THR A 171 -6.35 -6.51 -13.29
N ILE A 172 -5.13 -5.98 -13.35
CA ILE A 172 -3.97 -6.72 -13.84
C ILE A 172 -3.57 -7.86 -12.89
N MET A 173 -3.63 -7.66 -11.58
CA MET A 173 -3.41 -8.76 -10.64
C MET A 173 -4.45 -9.87 -10.84
N GLN A 174 -5.73 -9.52 -11.02
CA GLN A 174 -6.77 -10.48 -11.35
C GLN A 174 -6.49 -11.23 -12.66
N ILE A 175 -6.07 -10.54 -13.72
CA ILE A 175 -5.69 -11.16 -15.00
C ILE A 175 -4.61 -12.22 -14.77
N GLN A 176 -3.52 -11.88 -14.08
CA GLN A 176 -2.42 -12.80 -13.82
C GLN A 176 -2.90 -14.09 -13.12
N PHE A 177 -3.71 -13.96 -12.06
CA PHE A 177 -4.16 -15.11 -11.28
C PHE A 177 -5.32 -15.88 -11.94
N ARG A 178 -6.16 -15.23 -12.75
CA ARG A 178 -7.15 -15.91 -13.58
C ARG A 178 -6.49 -16.70 -14.71
N LEU A 179 -5.49 -16.17 -15.38
CA LEU A 179 -4.69 -16.89 -16.37
C LEU A 179 -3.96 -18.09 -15.74
N ALA A 180 -3.55 -17.99 -14.47
CA ALA A 180 -3.02 -19.13 -13.71
C ALA A 180 -4.08 -20.19 -13.35
N GLY A 181 -5.35 -19.96 -13.68
CA GLY A 181 -6.46 -20.89 -13.48
C GLY A 181 -7.21 -20.75 -12.15
N ASN A 182 -6.98 -19.66 -11.39
CA ASN A 182 -7.78 -19.38 -10.21
C ASN A 182 -9.16 -18.86 -10.61
N PRO A 183 -10.26 -19.50 -10.24
CA PRO A 183 -11.59 -19.13 -10.72
C PRO A 183 -12.00 -17.72 -10.26
N PHE A 184 -11.59 -17.33 -9.07
CA PHE A 184 -11.89 -16.01 -8.50
C PHE A 184 -10.72 -15.04 -8.54
N GLY A 185 -9.48 -15.49 -8.78
CA GLY A 185 -8.28 -14.68 -8.99
C GLY A 185 -7.74 -13.92 -7.77
N GLN A 186 -8.46 -13.85 -6.66
CA GLN A 186 -8.18 -12.93 -5.54
C GLN A 186 -7.22 -13.46 -4.46
N VAL A 187 -6.58 -14.62 -4.65
CA VAL A 187 -5.69 -15.27 -3.66
C VAL A 187 -4.44 -14.47 -3.33
N TRP A 188 -4.06 -13.51 -4.17
CA TRP A 188 -2.91 -12.64 -3.95
C TRP A 188 -3.14 -11.59 -2.84
N ILE A 189 -4.41 -11.23 -2.54
CA ILE A 189 -4.74 -10.18 -1.58
C ILE A 189 -4.28 -10.53 -0.16
N PRO A 190 -4.62 -11.72 0.42
CA PRO A 190 -4.14 -12.11 1.75
C PRO A 190 -2.62 -12.26 1.81
N ILE A 191 -1.95 -12.60 0.70
CA ILE A 191 -0.49 -12.68 0.64
C ILE A 191 0.13 -11.27 0.71
N MET A 192 -0.45 -10.31 -0.01
CA MET A 192 -0.08 -8.90 0.10
C MET A 192 -0.33 -8.35 1.52
N ALA A 193 -1.44 -8.76 2.15
CA ALA A 193 -1.75 -8.39 3.53
C ALA A 193 -0.70 -8.95 4.50
N LEU A 194 -0.33 -10.22 4.38
CA LEU A 194 0.73 -10.83 5.19
C LEU A 194 2.06 -10.09 5.02
N ALA A 195 2.43 -9.77 3.77
CA ALA A 195 3.64 -9.01 3.47
C ALA A 195 3.62 -7.61 4.14
N PHE A 196 2.48 -6.92 4.10
CA PHE A 196 2.31 -5.63 4.74
C PHE A 196 2.41 -5.70 6.27
N ILE A 197 1.77 -6.70 6.88
CA ILE A 197 1.86 -6.96 8.31
C ILE A 197 3.31 -7.21 8.72
N ALA A 198 4.07 -7.97 7.92
CA ALA A 198 5.48 -8.23 8.16
C ALA A 198 6.33 -6.93 8.11
N VAL A 199 6.06 -6.05 7.15
CA VAL A 199 6.70 -4.73 7.06
C VAL A 199 6.35 -3.88 8.28
N LEU A 200 5.06 -3.74 8.60
CA LEU A 200 4.59 -2.92 9.71
C LEU A 200 5.15 -3.41 11.05
N TYR A 201 5.06 -4.72 11.32
CA TYR A 201 5.64 -5.32 12.52
C TYR A 201 7.14 -5.02 12.63
N SER A 202 7.88 -5.23 11.55
CA SER A 202 9.33 -4.99 11.55
C SER A 202 9.67 -3.53 11.82
N LYS A 203 8.91 -2.59 11.24
CA LYS A 203 9.08 -1.14 11.48
C LYS A 203 8.74 -0.77 12.93
N MET A 204 7.67 -1.28 13.49
CA MET A 204 7.33 -1.06 14.90
C MET A 204 8.35 -1.69 15.84
N ARG A 205 8.80 -2.91 15.52
CA ARG A 205 9.81 -3.63 16.33
C ARG A 205 11.16 -2.90 16.39
N SER A 206 11.51 -2.15 15.36
CA SER A 206 12.72 -1.31 15.37
C SER A 206 12.60 -0.06 16.25
N GLN A 207 11.40 0.29 16.71
CA GLN A 207 11.13 1.48 17.53
C GLN A 207 10.82 1.15 19.00
N THR A 208 10.34 -0.07 19.29
CA THR A 208 9.86 -0.46 20.62
C THR A 208 10.04 -1.96 20.88
N HIS A 209 9.76 -2.38 22.11
CA HIS A 209 9.85 -3.79 22.53
C HIS A 209 8.97 -4.72 21.68
N GLY A 210 9.44 -5.95 21.43
CA GLY A 210 8.73 -6.92 20.60
C GLY A 210 7.33 -7.27 21.09
N ALA A 211 7.09 -7.26 22.39
CA ALA A 211 5.75 -7.49 22.94
C ALA A 211 4.78 -6.35 22.59
N ILE A 212 5.25 -5.10 22.65
CA ILE A 212 4.45 -3.93 22.26
C ILE A 212 4.19 -3.96 20.76
N ALA A 213 5.23 -4.19 19.95
CA ALA A 213 5.07 -4.30 18.50
C ALA A 213 4.13 -5.44 18.10
N GLY A 214 4.20 -6.59 18.79
CA GLY A 214 3.29 -7.71 18.59
C GLY A 214 1.84 -7.36 18.93
N LEU A 215 1.60 -6.74 20.08
CA LEU A 215 0.27 -6.28 20.49
C LEU A 215 -0.32 -5.29 19.45
N LEU A 216 0.45 -4.29 19.05
CA LEU A 216 0.01 -3.30 18.05
C LEU A 216 -0.27 -3.95 16.69
N THR A 217 0.49 -4.97 16.31
CA THR A 217 0.25 -5.75 15.08
C THR A 217 -1.08 -6.51 15.17
N VAL A 218 -1.36 -7.16 16.29
CA VAL A 218 -2.63 -7.87 16.49
C VAL A 218 -3.81 -6.89 16.47
N LEU A 219 -3.70 -5.75 17.16
CA LEU A 219 -4.74 -4.71 17.12
C LEU A 219 -4.97 -4.17 15.70
N PHE A 220 -3.91 -4.01 14.90
CA PHE A 220 -4.03 -3.61 13.50
C PHE A 220 -4.81 -4.63 12.65
N ILE A 221 -4.51 -5.92 12.80
CA ILE A 221 -5.21 -6.99 12.06
C ILE A 221 -6.68 -7.10 12.47
N MET A 222 -6.97 -6.82 13.75
CA MET A 222 -8.33 -6.90 14.30
C MET A 222 -9.21 -5.70 13.93
N ILE A 223 -8.75 -4.74 13.14
CA ILE A 223 -9.62 -3.67 12.62
C ILE A 223 -10.64 -4.31 11.67
N PRO A 224 -11.96 -4.31 12.01
CA PRO A 224 -12.94 -5.15 11.32
C PRO A 224 -13.00 -4.87 9.82
N GLU A 225 -13.14 -3.62 9.45
CA GLU A 225 -13.24 -3.21 8.05
C GLU A 225 -11.95 -3.54 7.27
N MET A 226 -10.77 -3.27 7.83
CA MET A 226 -9.50 -3.61 7.17
C MET A 226 -9.32 -5.12 7.00
N PHE A 227 -9.70 -5.92 8.01
CA PHE A 227 -9.62 -7.37 7.90
C PHE A 227 -10.54 -7.89 6.79
N PHE A 228 -11.78 -7.41 6.73
CA PHE A 228 -12.70 -7.75 5.66
C PHE A 228 -12.11 -7.48 4.26
N TYR A 229 -11.39 -6.37 4.10
CA TYR A 229 -10.77 -6.00 2.83
C TYR A 229 -9.53 -6.84 2.46
N THR A 230 -9.00 -7.66 3.36
CA THR A 230 -7.99 -8.67 3.00
C THR A 230 -8.57 -9.83 2.20
N THR A 231 -9.90 -9.95 2.15
CA THR A 231 -10.62 -10.97 1.39
C THR A 231 -11.40 -10.40 0.21
N SER A 232 -11.45 -9.07 0.07
CA SER A 232 -12.29 -8.39 -0.91
C SER A 232 -11.45 -7.78 -2.02
N LEU A 233 -11.88 -7.99 -3.25
CA LEU A 233 -11.22 -7.46 -4.45
C LEU A 233 -11.54 -5.97 -4.65
N LEU A 234 -10.93 -5.12 -3.83
CA LEU A 234 -11.10 -3.67 -3.87
C LEU A 234 -9.74 -2.95 -3.81
N THR A 235 -9.67 -1.78 -4.42
CA THR A 235 -8.42 -1.01 -4.56
C THR A 235 -7.85 -0.52 -3.24
N ASP A 236 -8.70 -0.41 -2.24
CA ASP A 236 -8.44 0.33 -1.01
C ASP A 236 -7.35 -0.27 -0.15
N TYR A 237 -7.37 -1.61 0.00
CA TYR A 237 -6.36 -2.30 0.81
C TYR A 237 -4.97 -2.25 0.16
N SER A 238 -4.86 -2.61 -1.12
CA SER A 238 -3.57 -2.54 -1.84
C SER A 238 -3.04 -1.12 -1.94
N ASN A 239 -3.92 -0.13 -2.07
CA ASN A 239 -3.56 1.27 -2.02
C ASN A 239 -2.97 1.65 -0.65
N ALA A 240 -3.61 1.24 0.44
CA ALA A 240 -3.11 1.48 1.80
C ALA A 240 -1.75 0.80 2.05
N VAL A 241 -1.53 -0.39 1.48
CA VAL A 241 -0.25 -1.11 1.54
C VAL A 241 0.86 -0.31 0.88
N PHE A 242 0.71 0.06 -0.39
CA PHE A 242 1.74 0.82 -1.10
C PHE A 242 1.98 2.19 -0.46
N PHE A 243 0.91 2.90 -0.13
CA PHE A 243 0.99 4.21 0.51
C PHE A 243 1.68 4.14 1.88
N GLY A 244 1.24 3.23 2.75
CA GLY A 244 1.80 3.04 4.07
C GLY A 244 3.28 2.64 4.02
N CYS A 245 3.65 1.68 3.14
CA CYS A 245 5.05 1.31 2.93
C CYS A 245 5.89 2.48 2.43
N SER A 246 5.37 3.29 1.50
CA SER A 246 6.07 4.48 1.02
C SER A 246 6.36 5.46 2.16
N VAL A 247 5.35 5.80 2.97
CA VAL A 247 5.54 6.72 4.10
C VAL A 247 6.55 6.17 5.12
N MET A 248 6.49 4.87 5.43
CA MET A 248 7.47 4.23 6.33
C MET A 248 8.91 4.34 5.80
N ILE A 249 9.11 4.23 4.50
CA ILE A 249 10.42 4.35 3.86
C ILE A 249 10.86 5.83 3.72
N VAL A 250 9.91 6.77 3.51
CA VAL A 250 10.19 8.23 3.60
C VAL A 250 10.74 8.59 4.96
N MET A 251 10.21 8.02 6.04
CA MET A 251 10.74 8.24 7.39
C MET A 251 12.22 7.83 7.50
N ASP A 252 12.59 6.69 6.89
CA ASP A 252 13.99 6.26 6.85
C ASP A 252 14.85 7.23 6.02
N TYR A 253 14.35 7.70 4.87
CA TYR A 253 15.05 8.70 4.06
C TYR A 253 15.34 9.99 4.85
N VAL A 254 14.35 10.52 5.54
CA VAL A 254 14.51 11.75 6.33
C VAL A 254 15.47 11.56 7.50
N ARG A 255 15.58 10.34 8.03
CA ARG A 255 16.50 9.99 9.11
C ARG A 255 17.94 9.79 8.63
N THR A 256 18.13 9.03 7.55
CA THR A 256 19.45 8.58 7.07
C THR A 256 20.03 9.47 5.96
N LYS A 257 19.19 10.20 5.24
CA LYS A 257 19.52 11.00 4.05
C LYS A 257 20.05 10.16 2.85
N GLU A 258 19.85 8.83 2.88
CA GLU A 258 20.33 7.92 1.84
C GLU A 258 19.33 7.80 0.70
N ASN A 259 19.77 8.01 -0.53
CA ASN A 259 18.93 8.01 -1.73
C ASN A 259 18.23 6.68 -1.99
N LYS A 260 18.74 5.54 -1.49
CA LYS A 260 18.07 4.24 -1.62
C LYS A 260 16.64 4.25 -1.06
N TYR A 261 16.44 4.89 0.08
CA TYR A 261 15.11 5.02 0.69
C TYR A 261 14.20 5.94 -0.11
N LEU A 262 14.74 7.03 -0.66
CA LEU A 262 13.96 7.92 -1.52
C LEU A 262 13.47 7.22 -2.79
N ILE A 263 14.34 6.46 -3.44
CA ILE A 263 13.99 5.69 -4.65
C ILE A 263 12.89 4.68 -4.35
N LEU A 264 13.06 3.88 -3.29
CA LEU A 264 12.07 2.87 -2.90
C LEU A 264 10.72 3.51 -2.50
N ALA A 265 10.76 4.61 -1.74
CA ALA A 265 9.56 5.35 -1.37
C ALA A 265 8.84 5.93 -2.58
N SER A 266 9.58 6.47 -3.56
CA SER A 266 9.02 7.03 -4.80
C SER A 266 8.31 5.95 -5.64
N ILE A 267 8.93 4.78 -5.78
CA ILE A 267 8.35 3.64 -6.50
C ILE A 267 7.07 3.16 -5.81
N LEU A 268 7.09 3.00 -4.48
CA LEU A 268 5.93 2.59 -3.70
C LEU A 268 4.79 3.61 -3.78
N MET A 269 5.09 4.92 -3.72
CA MET A 269 4.08 5.97 -3.87
C MET A 269 3.53 6.00 -5.31
N GLY A 270 4.37 5.74 -6.32
CA GLY A 270 3.94 5.55 -7.69
C GLY A 270 2.90 4.42 -7.80
N PHE A 271 3.19 3.26 -7.22
CA PHE A 271 2.23 2.15 -7.19
C PHE A 271 0.96 2.48 -6.41
N ALA A 272 1.04 3.27 -5.33
CA ALA A 272 -0.15 3.75 -4.65
C ALA A 272 -1.03 4.61 -5.59
N CYS A 273 -0.44 5.51 -6.38
CA CYS A 273 -1.15 6.30 -7.39
C CYS A 273 -1.66 5.45 -8.57
N PHE A 274 -1.00 4.33 -8.88
CA PHE A 274 -1.42 3.35 -9.88
C PHE A 274 -2.57 2.44 -9.40
N THR A 275 -2.86 2.49 -8.10
CA THR A 275 -3.94 1.71 -7.48
C THR A 275 -5.22 2.53 -7.29
N ARG A 276 -5.10 3.84 -7.03
CA ARG A 276 -6.24 4.75 -6.85
C ARG A 276 -5.90 6.17 -7.31
N ILE A 277 -6.83 6.76 -8.03
CA ILE A 277 -6.69 8.09 -8.62
C ILE A 277 -6.60 9.22 -7.57
N ASP A 278 -7.38 9.12 -6.47
CA ASP A 278 -7.42 10.12 -5.39
C ASP A 278 -6.10 10.22 -4.61
N THR A 279 -5.27 9.21 -4.70
CA THR A 279 -4.00 9.12 -3.98
C THR A 279 -3.01 10.21 -4.40
N ILE A 280 -3.09 10.72 -5.63
CA ILE A 280 -2.17 11.79 -6.08
C ILE A 280 -2.31 13.07 -5.23
N VAL A 281 -3.53 13.40 -4.78
CA VAL A 281 -3.79 14.55 -3.91
C VAL A 281 -3.14 14.31 -2.53
N LEU A 282 -3.35 13.13 -1.96
CA LEU A 282 -2.79 12.75 -0.65
C LEU A 282 -1.27 12.70 -0.68
N ALA A 283 -0.70 12.12 -1.76
CA ALA A 283 0.72 12.07 -2.00
C ALA A 283 1.32 13.48 -2.12
N GLY A 284 0.69 14.36 -2.91
CA GLY A 284 1.14 15.74 -3.08
C GLY A 284 1.24 16.50 -1.75
N LEU A 285 0.20 16.42 -0.93
CA LEU A 285 0.18 17.08 0.38
C LEU A 285 1.20 16.48 1.35
N GLY A 286 1.33 15.16 1.40
CA GLY A 286 2.29 14.49 2.27
C GLY A 286 3.76 14.74 1.85
N ILE A 287 4.04 14.75 0.55
CA ILE A 287 5.35 15.08 -0.01
C ILE A 287 5.71 16.54 0.31
N LEU A 288 4.76 17.48 0.12
CA LEU A 288 4.94 18.88 0.48
C LEU A 288 5.24 19.03 1.97
N SER A 289 4.45 18.38 2.83
CA SER A 289 4.65 18.40 4.29
C SER A 289 6.01 17.83 4.68
N THR A 290 6.48 16.77 3.98
CA THR A 290 7.82 16.20 4.19
C THR A 290 8.91 17.20 3.80
N GLY A 291 8.78 17.86 2.66
CA GLY A 291 9.73 18.89 2.22
C GLY A 291 9.83 20.05 3.21
N LEU A 292 8.70 20.55 3.68
CA LEU A 292 8.66 21.62 4.69
C LEU A 292 9.28 21.16 6.01
N TYR A 293 8.99 19.92 6.45
CA TYR A 293 9.61 19.35 7.64
C TYR A 293 11.14 19.24 7.50
N MET A 294 11.64 18.77 6.35
CA MET A 294 13.07 18.62 6.10
C MET A 294 13.83 19.96 6.18
N ILE A 295 13.21 21.03 5.66
CA ILE A 295 13.82 22.39 5.67
C ILE A 295 13.74 23.01 7.07
N SER A 296 12.65 22.77 7.81
CA SER A 296 12.41 23.37 9.13
C SER A 296 13.14 22.67 10.29
N LYS A 297 13.75 21.49 10.07
CA LYS A 297 14.43 20.71 11.10
C LYS A 297 15.67 21.46 11.62
N LYS A 298 15.63 21.94 12.88
CA LYS A 298 16.66 22.82 13.47
C LYS A 298 18.02 22.18 13.64
N GLU A 299 18.06 20.90 14.05
CA GLU A 299 19.34 20.23 14.41
C GLU A 299 20.16 19.83 13.17
N GLU A 300 19.50 19.41 12.11
CA GLU A 300 20.14 18.97 10.87
C GLU A 300 19.27 19.31 9.66
N PRO A 301 19.20 20.58 9.25
CA PRO A 301 18.35 20.96 8.12
C PRO A 301 18.88 20.34 6.82
N PHE A 302 17.97 19.93 5.96
CA PHE A 302 18.33 19.60 4.59
C PHE A 302 18.60 20.90 3.82
N PRO A 303 19.64 20.95 2.99
CA PRO A 303 19.80 22.04 2.04
C PRO A 303 18.54 22.19 1.19
N LEU A 304 18.00 23.40 1.06
CA LEU A 304 16.79 23.68 0.30
C LEU A 304 16.80 23.05 -1.11
N PRO A 305 17.88 23.16 -1.92
CA PRO A 305 17.90 22.52 -3.23
C PRO A 305 17.76 21.00 -3.17
N LYS A 306 18.39 20.34 -2.19
CA LYS A 306 18.30 18.89 -2.02
C LYS A 306 16.89 18.46 -1.60
N ALA A 307 16.23 19.19 -0.71
CA ALA A 307 14.86 18.91 -0.29
C ALA A 307 13.90 19.07 -1.48
N LEU A 308 14.03 20.16 -2.25
CA LEU A 308 13.22 20.43 -3.43
C LEU A 308 13.40 19.33 -4.50
N ILE A 309 14.64 19.00 -4.88
CA ILE A 309 14.92 17.96 -5.89
C ILE A 309 14.36 16.61 -5.45
N SER A 310 14.56 16.23 -4.18
CA SER A 310 14.08 14.95 -3.67
C SER A 310 12.56 14.86 -3.69
N MET A 311 11.88 15.88 -3.21
CA MET A 311 10.41 15.88 -3.12
C MET A 311 9.77 16.05 -4.49
N SER A 312 10.32 16.88 -5.38
CA SER A 312 9.87 16.99 -6.76
C SER A 312 10.07 15.68 -7.53
N GLY A 313 11.21 15.01 -7.34
CA GLY A 313 11.46 13.70 -7.95
C GLY A 313 10.45 12.64 -7.48
N MET A 314 10.17 12.59 -6.19
CA MET A 314 9.15 11.68 -5.64
C MET A 314 7.75 11.99 -6.20
N PHE A 315 7.37 13.27 -6.29
CA PHE A 315 6.10 13.68 -6.87
C PHE A 315 6.00 13.34 -8.36
N LEU A 316 7.06 13.59 -9.12
CA LEU A 316 7.09 13.27 -10.56
C LEU A 316 6.92 11.77 -10.83
N VAL A 317 7.57 10.91 -10.03
CA VAL A 317 7.36 9.46 -10.14
C VAL A 317 5.90 9.11 -9.84
N SER A 318 5.33 9.64 -8.76
CA SER A 318 3.92 9.42 -8.40
C SER A 318 2.96 9.89 -9.50
N PHE A 319 3.24 11.07 -10.06
CA PHE A 319 2.45 11.65 -11.15
C PHE A 319 2.59 10.84 -12.45
N LEU A 320 3.76 10.27 -12.74
CA LEU A 320 3.96 9.43 -13.93
C LEU A 320 3.02 8.22 -13.92
N PHE A 321 2.92 7.49 -12.80
CA PHE A 321 2.03 6.35 -12.68
C PHE A 321 0.55 6.74 -12.79
N PHE A 322 0.18 7.87 -12.18
CA PHE A 322 -1.15 8.46 -12.34
C PHE A 322 -1.44 8.81 -13.81
N PHE A 323 -0.50 9.48 -14.48
CA PHE A 323 -0.64 9.93 -15.87
C PHE A 323 -0.77 8.77 -16.84
N LEU A 324 0.03 7.71 -16.68
CA LEU A 324 0.04 6.56 -17.57
C LEU A 324 -1.32 5.87 -17.68
N TRP A 325 -2.06 5.78 -16.59
CA TRP A 325 -3.42 5.23 -16.62
C TRP A 325 -4.45 6.30 -16.97
N ASN A 326 -4.58 7.32 -16.15
CA ASN A 326 -5.73 8.23 -16.20
C ASN A 326 -5.71 9.17 -17.43
N VAL A 327 -4.54 9.45 -17.98
CA VAL A 327 -4.42 10.33 -19.15
C VAL A 327 -4.07 9.51 -20.38
N LEU A 328 -2.96 8.78 -20.37
CA LEU A 328 -2.47 8.09 -21.56
C LEU A 328 -3.36 6.90 -21.95
N TYR A 329 -3.55 5.92 -21.03
CA TYR A 329 -4.26 4.68 -21.40
C TYR A 329 -5.73 4.94 -21.70
N ILE A 330 -6.44 5.64 -20.81
CA ILE A 330 -7.86 5.93 -20.99
C ILE A 330 -8.10 6.74 -22.30
N SER A 331 -7.24 7.70 -22.63
CA SER A 331 -7.45 8.53 -23.82
C SER A 331 -7.05 7.88 -25.15
N ALA A 332 -5.99 7.02 -25.12
CA ALA A 332 -5.39 6.48 -26.35
C ALA A 332 -5.78 5.04 -26.67
N TYR A 333 -6.17 4.26 -25.65
CA TYR A 333 -6.43 2.81 -25.80
C TYR A 333 -7.89 2.44 -25.60
N LEU A 334 -8.63 3.12 -24.72
CA LEU A 334 -10.02 2.78 -24.49
C LEU A 334 -10.93 3.39 -25.57
N PRO A 335 -11.91 2.60 -26.09
CA PRO A 335 -12.84 3.06 -27.12
C PRO A 335 -13.86 4.06 -26.59
N VAL A 336 -14.24 3.92 -25.33
CA VAL A 336 -15.19 4.81 -24.65
C VAL A 336 -14.43 5.61 -23.60
N LYS A 337 -14.69 6.90 -23.53
CA LYS A 337 -14.11 7.78 -22.50
C LYS A 337 -15.07 7.92 -21.36
N PRO A 338 -14.56 8.05 -20.11
CA PRO A 338 -15.42 8.29 -18.98
C PRO A 338 -16.24 9.57 -19.21
N THR A 339 -17.50 9.54 -18.78
CA THR A 339 -18.37 10.73 -18.74
C THR A 339 -17.80 11.77 -17.78
N ALA A 340 -18.29 13.02 -17.86
CA ALA A 340 -17.85 14.07 -16.94
C ALA A 340 -18.09 13.72 -15.46
N GLU A 341 -19.10 12.88 -15.17
CA GLU A 341 -19.41 12.41 -13.81
C GLU A 341 -18.45 11.32 -13.32
N GLU A 342 -17.90 10.53 -14.25
CA GLU A 342 -16.92 9.47 -13.95
C GLU A 342 -15.48 10.00 -13.96
N GLN A 343 -15.23 11.12 -14.63
CA GLN A 343 -13.95 11.82 -14.57
C GLN A 343 -13.80 12.53 -13.22
N LEU A 344 -12.56 12.85 -12.86
CA LEU A 344 -12.24 13.79 -11.80
C LEU A 344 -12.77 15.20 -12.21
N TYR A 345 -14.09 15.38 -12.14
CA TYR A 345 -14.71 16.66 -12.36
C TYR A 345 -14.42 17.55 -11.15
N VAL A 346 -13.57 18.53 -11.34
CA VAL A 346 -13.19 19.48 -10.29
C VAL A 346 -14.21 20.61 -10.27
N THR A 347 -14.92 20.74 -9.15
CA THR A 347 -15.81 21.89 -8.91
C THR A 347 -15.03 23.06 -8.31
N LEU A 348 -15.63 24.26 -8.36
CA LEU A 348 -15.10 25.41 -7.64
C LEU A 348 -15.07 25.13 -6.13
N PHE A 349 -13.99 25.57 -5.48
CA PHE A 349 -13.80 25.39 -4.04
C PHE A 349 -14.87 26.18 -3.25
N ASP A 350 -15.65 25.45 -2.44
CA ASP A 350 -16.68 26.00 -1.58
C ASP A 350 -16.30 25.79 -0.10
N PHE A 351 -15.99 26.88 0.59
CA PHE A 351 -15.61 26.83 2.00
C PHE A 351 -16.74 26.31 2.90
N GLY A 352 -17.99 26.65 2.62
CA GLY A 352 -19.14 26.16 3.37
C GLY A 352 -19.26 24.62 3.28
N LYS A 353 -19.07 24.08 2.07
CA LYS A 353 -19.04 22.64 1.82
C LYS A 353 -17.87 21.97 2.55
N VAL A 354 -16.70 22.60 2.58
CA VAL A 354 -15.53 22.07 3.31
C VAL A 354 -15.82 21.95 4.81
N MET A 355 -16.39 22.95 5.43
CA MET A 355 -16.74 22.90 6.86
C MET A 355 -17.78 21.82 7.17
N LYS A 356 -18.78 21.69 6.31
CA LYS A 356 -19.76 20.59 6.41
C LYS A 356 -19.07 19.22 6.29
N ASN A 357 -18.18 19.04 5.32
CA ASN A 357 -17.44 17.80 5.12
C ASN A 357 -16.59 17.43 6.35
N ILE A 358 -15.93 18.40 6.99
CA ILE A 358 -15.18 18.18 8.23
C ILE A 358 -16.09 17.63 9.33
N SER A 359 -17.28 18.26 9.53
CA SER A 359 -18.24 17.80 10.53
C SER A 359 -18.70 16.36 10.25
N GLU A 360 -19.08 16.07 9.02
CA GLU A 360 -19.59 14.76 8.62
C GLU A 360 -18.50 13.66 8.69
N ILE A 361 -17.23 13.94 8.30
CA ILE A 361 -16.11 12.99 8.45
C ILE A 361 -15.93 12.67 9.93
N ASN A 362 -15.93 13.70 10.79
CA ASN A 362 -15.73 13.49 12.22
C ASN A 362 -16.86 12.66 12.83
N GLU A 363 -18.10 13.00 12.52
CA GLU A 363 -19.28 12.30 13.06
C GLU A 363 -19.32 10.83 12.61
N LYS A 364 -19.16 10.58 11.29
CA LYS A 364 -19.38 9.26 10.69
C LYS A 364 -18.17 8.34 10.74
N LEU A 365 -16.94 8.88 10.81
CA LEU A 365 -15.73 8.06 10.67
C LEU A 365 -14.76 8.21 11.86
N VAL A 366 -14.59 9.42 12.41
CA VAL A 366 -13.60 9.63 13.49
C VAL A 366 -14.16 9.22 14.83
N PHE A 367 -15.42 9.55 15.12
CA PHE A 367 -16.08 9.26 16.39
C PHE A 367 -16.96 8.01 16.35
N ASP A 368 -17.25 7.47 15.17
CA ASP A 368 -17.95 6.20 15.03
C ASP A 368 -16.96 5.03 15.15
N THR A 369 -17.30 4.05 16.02
CA THR A 369 -16.47 2.88 16.26
C THR A 369 -16.90 1.64 15.48
N ILE A 370 -17.97 1.71 14.70
CA ILE A 370 -18.54 0.55 13.98
C ILE A 370 -17.53 -0.03 12.97
N TYR A 371 -16.89 0.80 12.16
CA TYR A 371 -16.02 0.34 11.07
C TYR A 371 -14.61 0.01 11.54
N PHE A 372 -14.06 0.82 12.44
CA PHE A 372 -12.63 0.78 12.78
C PHE A 372 -12.38 0.39 14.23
N ALA A 373 -13.41 -0.08 14.93
CA ALA A 373 -13.38 -0.36 16.36
C ALA A 373 -12.81 0.86 17.12
N TYR A 374 -11.93 0.63 18.08
CA TYR A 374 -11.35 1.68 18.90
C TYR A 374 -10.00 2.20 18.38
N SER A 375 -9.60 1.89 17.13
CA SER A 375 -8.26 2.25 16.62
C SER A 375 -8.03 3.77 16.60
N ILE A 376 -9.02 4.56 16.20
CA ILE A 376 -8.93 6.02 16.18
C ILE A 376 -8.94 6.61 17.59
N PRO A 377 -9.87 6.27 18.48
CA PRO A 377 -9.82 6.67 19.89
C PRO A 377 -8.50 6.31 20.59
N ILE A 378 -7.99 5.09 20.39
CA ILE A 378 -6.71 4.65 20.97
C ILE A 378 -5.57 5.57 20.50
N PHE A 379 -5.53 5.90 19.20
CA PHE A 379 -4.52 6.80 18.67
C PHE A 379 -4.58 8.18 19.34
N PHE A 380 -5.76 8.81 19.42
CA PHE A 380 -5.90 10.14 20.04
C PHE A 380 -5.55 10.13 21.51
N VAL A 381 -6.06 9.15 22.26
CA VAL A 381 -5.72 8.99 23.69
C VAL A 381 -4.21 8.83 23.85
N TRP A 382 -3.56 8.02 23.00
CA TRP A 382 -2.11 7.82 23.07
C TRP A 382 -1.34 9.10 22.78
N VAL A 383 -1.74 9.89 21.78
CA VAL A 383 -1.13 11.19 21.47
C VAL A 383 -1.23 12.13 22.67
N LEU A 384 -2.42 12.25 23.27
CA LEU A 384 -2.67 13.11 24.43
C LEU A 384 -1.86 12.67 25.65
N VAL A 385 -1.87 11.38 25.97
CA VAL A 385 -1.10 10.82 27.09
C VAL A 385 0.40 11.02 26.90
N ASN A 386 0.91 10.77 25.67
CA ASN A 386 2.32 11.02 25.36
C ASN A 386 2.68 12.51 25.48
N ALA A 387 1.81 13.40 25.01
CA ALA A 387 2.02 14.84 25.12
C ALA A 387 1.99 15.30 26.60
N ALA A 388 1.05 14.79 27.39
CA ALA A 388 0.92 15.15 28.80
C ALA A 388 2.08 14.64 29.65
N ILE A 389 2.49 13.37 29.49
CA ILE A 389 3.52 12.73 30.33
C ILE A 389 4.93 13.05 29.83
N LYS A 390 5.16 13.02 28.51
CA LYS A 390 6.48 13.16 27.88
C LYS A 390 6.72 14.54 27.27
N ARG A 391 5.73 15.41 27.28
CA ARG A 391 5.76 16.75 26.67
C ARG A 391 6.31 16.73 25.23
N SER A 392 5.92 15.70 24.45
CA SER A 392 6.47 15.43 23.13
C SER A 392 5.37 15.00 22.15
N PHE A 393 5.42 15.58 20.94
CA PHE A 393 4.61 15.16 19.78
C PHE A 393 5.44 14.37 18.76
N GLN A 394 6.62 13.90 19.16
CA GLN A 394 7.45 13.09 18.26
C GLN A 394 6.88 11.68 18.09
N PRO A 395 6.95 11.10 16.88
CA PRO A 395 7.58 11.63 15.65
C PRO A 395 6.65 12.58 14.86
N LEU A 396 7.02 13.86 14.81
CA LEU A 396 6.21 14.93 14.20
C LEU A 396 5.90 14.66 12.72
N LEU A 397 6.84 14.09 11.95
CA LEU A 397 6.62 13.82 10.53
C LEU A 397 5.48 12.83 10.29
N LEU A 398 5.28 11.83 11.15
CA LEU A 398 4.11 10.94 11.05
C LEU A 398 2.80 11.69 11.30
N LEU A 399 2.76 12.60 12.29
CA LEU A 399 1.58 13.43 12.52
C LEU A 399 1.28 14.34 11.33
N LEU A 400 2.31 14.89 10.68
CA LEU A 400 2.16 15.69 9.46
C LEU A 400 1.58 14.86 8.30
N TRP A 401 2.01 13.59 8.13
CA TRP A 401 1.41 12.70 7.15
C TRP A 401 -0.05 12.39 7.47
N ILE A 402 -0.36 12.06 8.72
CA ILE A 402 -1.74 11.82 9.19
C ILE A 402 -2.61 13.05 8.91
N LEU A 403 -2.14 14.24 9.27
CA LEU A 403 -2.86 15.49 9.00
C LEU A 403 -3.02 15.74 7.50
N SER A 404 -1.98 15.49 6.70
CA SER A 404 -2.02 15.66 5.23
C SER A 404 -3.06 14.74 4.59
N ILE A 405 -3.19 13.49 5.05
CA ILE A 405 -4.22 12.56 4.59
C ILE A 405 -5.61 13.09 4.95
N TYR A 406 -5.81 13.55 6.19
CA TYR A 406 -7.11 14.09 6.63
C TYR A 406 -7.51 15.32 5.80
N VAL A 407 -6.62 16.29 5.68
CA VAL A 407 -6.82 17.49 4.87
C VAL A 407 -7.08 17.14 3.40
N GLY A 408 -6.33 16.17 2.88
CA GLY A 408 -6.52 15.67 1.53
C GLY A 408 -7.91 15.09 1.29
N PHE A 409 -8.47 14.35 2.24
CA PHE A 409 -9.85 13.85 2.12
C PHE A 409 -10.88 14.96 2.17
N VAL A 410 -10.67 15.98 3.00
CA VAL A 410 -11.55 17.17 3.03
C VAL A 410 -11.51 17.88 1.67
N ILE A 411 -10.32 18.02 1.08
CA ILE A 411 -10.14 18.62 -0.25
C ILE A 411 -10.82 17.75 -1.33
N ILE A 412 -10.62 16.45 -1.32
CA ILE A 412 -11.22 15.50 -2.28
C ILE A 412 -12.75 15.63 -2.25
N LEU A 413 -13.37 15.61 -1.07
CA LEU A 413 -14.82 15.80 -0.93
C LEU A 413 -15.29 17.20 -1.38
N GLY A 414 -14.45 18.22 -1.22
CA GLY A 414 -14.74 19.58 -1.65
C GLY A 414 -14.70 19.77 -3.16
N LEU A 415 -13.78 19.06 -3.82
CA LEU A 415 -13.49 19.24 -5.24
C LEU A 415 -14.17 18.20 -6.16
N PHE A 416 -14.41 16.99 -5.67
CA PHE A 416 -14.92 15.88 -6.48
C PHE A 416 -16.32 15.46 -6.05
N PRO A 417 -17.37 15.79 -6.82
CA PRO A 417 -18.76 15.44 -6.49
C PRO A 417 -19.02 13.95 -6.34
N ALA A 418 -18.29 13.10 -7.08
CA ALA A 418 -18.39 11.66 -7.01
C ALA A 418 -17.81 11.06 -5.71
N ALA A 419 -17.04 11.84 -4.93
CA ALA A 419 -16.50 11.39 -3.66
C ALA A 419 -17.57 11.43 -2.57
N VAL A 420 -17.81 10.29 -1.93
CA VAL A 420 -18.82 10.12 -0.87
C VAL A 420 -18.14 9.61 0.41
N ILE A 421 -18.57 10.11 1.57
CA ILE A 421 -17.96 9.78 2.86
C ILE A 421 -18.11 8.28 3.15
N ASP A 422 -19.31 7.73 3.02
CA ASP A 422 -19.64 6.36 3.41
C ASP A 422 -18.96 5.28 2.55
N TRP A 423 -18.47 5.65 1.36
CA TRP A 423 -17.77 4.76 0.45
C TRP A 423 -16.33 5.17 0.20
N THR A 424 -16.12 6.33 -0.42
CA THR A 424 -14.79 6.75 -0.89
C THR A 424 -13.86 7.07 0.26
N ILE A 425 -14.32 7.89 1.22
CA ILE A 425 -13.47 8.37 2.32
C ILE A 425 -13.32 7.29 3.39
N LYS A 426 -14.39 6.58 3.75
CA LYS A 426 -14.34 5.45 4.70
C LYS A 426 -13.23 4.46 4.33
N ARG A 427 -13.22 4.03 3.09
CA ARG A 427 -12.18 3.13 2.56
C ARG A 427 -10.80 3.79 2.50
N GLY A 428 -10.77 5.08 2.19
CA GLY A 428 -9.54 5.87 2.19
C GLY A 428 -8.84 5.92 3.55
N PHE A 429 -9.60 5.82 4.64
CA PHE A 429 -9.10 5.80 6.02
C PHE A 429 -8.13 4.66 6.32
N PHE A 430 -8.11 3.59 5.54
CA PHE A 430 -7.12 2.51 5.68
C PHE A 430 -5.67 2.99 5.65
N LYS A 431 -5.39 4.12 4.97
CA LYS A 431 -4.07 4.74 4.93
C LYS A 431 -3.58 5.25 6.29
N PHE A 432 -4.51 5.56 7.20
CA PHE A 432 -4.17 6.05 8.54
C PHE A 432 -3.62 4.97 9.47
N PHE A 433 -4.22 3.76 9.44
CA PHE A 433 -4.04 2.81 10.54
C PHE A 433 -2.60 2.34 10.69
N ALA A 434 -1.91 2.03 9.60
CA ALA A 434 -0.49 1.69 9.68
C ALA A 434 0.34 2.83 10.28
N LEU A 435 0.01 4.09 9.96
CA LEU A 435 0.69 5.27 10.50
C LEU A 435 0.34 5.51 11.97
N PHE A 436 -0.90 5.26 12.38
CA PHE A 436 -1.32 5.34 13.79
C PHE A 436 -0.51 4.38 14.66
N TYR A 437 -0.45 3.11 14.28
CA TYR A 437 0.27 2.10 15.06
C TYR A 437 1.78 2.32 15.02
N LEU A 438 2.33 2.76 13.89
CA LEU A 438 3.74 3.13 13.82
C LEU A 438 4.04 4.37 14.68
N PHE A 439 3.14 5.37 14.70
CA PHE A 439 3.29 6.53 15.59
C PHE A 439 3.29 6.09 17.05
N ILE A 440 2.30 5.29 17.47
CA ILE A 440 2.23 4.75 18.83
C ILE A 440 3.56 4.06 19.20
N ALA A 441 4.05 3.15 18.36
CA ALA A 441 5.30 2.43 18.57
C ALA A 441 6.53 3.35 18.70
N SER A 442 6.52 4.49 18.02
CA SER A 442 7.67 5.40 17.90
C SER A 442 7.72 6.49 18.99
N THR A 443 6.69 6.64 19.81
CA THR A 443 6.58 7.69 20.84
C THR A 443 7.56 7.51 21.99
N GLN A 444 7.84 8.59 22.72
CA GLN A 444 8.65 8.56 23.94
C GLN A 444 8.00 7.70 25.04
N LEU A 445 6.66 7.63 25.07
CA LEU A 445 5.93 6.77 25.99
C LEU A 445 6.21 5.29 25.70
N SER A 446 6.17 4.87 24.44
CA SER A 446 6.50 3.48 24.05
C SER A 446 7.95 3.12 24.34
N LYS A 447 8.89 4.04 24.14
CA LYS A 447 10.30 3.85 24.50
C LYS A 447 10.49 3.71 26.01
N TRP A 448 9.74 4.45 26.80
CA TRP A 448 9.75 4.30 28.23
C TRP A 448 9.19 2.93 28.69
N LEU A 449 8.10 2.47 28.08
CA LEU A 449 7.56 1.13 28.31
C LEU A 449 8.55 0.03 27.90
N ASP A 450 9.22 0.19 26.73
CA ASP A 450 10.27 -0.72 26.26
C ASP A 450 11.39 -0.87 27.33
N ALA A 451 11.91 0.24 27.83
CA ALA A 451 12.93 0.22 28.86
C ALA A 451 12.47 -0.50 30.17
N LYS A 452 11.19 -0.32 30.55
CA LYS A 452 10.60 -1.00 31.70
C LYS A 452 10.49 -2.52 31.50
N ILE A 453 9.96 -2.95 30.34
CA ILE A 453 9.81 -4.37 30.01
C ILE A 453 11.19 -5.02 29.91
N THR A 454 12.15 -4.40 29.25
CA THR A 454 13.53 -4.91 29.12
C THR A 454 14.20 -5.05 30.50
N SER A 455 14.01 -4.08 31.37
CA SER A 455 14.55 -4.16 32.75
C SER A 455 13.89 -5.26 33.59
N TRP A 456 12.63 -5.57 33.34
CA TRP A 456 11.91 -6.66 34.01
C TRP A 456 12.33 -8.04 33.46
N GLU A 457 12.53 -8.17 32.14
CA GLU A 457 13.04 -9.42 31.53
C GLU A 457 14.48 -9.75 31.94
N ALA A 458 15.26 -8.78 32.39
CA ALA A 458 16.64 -8.97 32.83
C ALA A 458 16.76 -9.42 34.30
N ARG A 459 15.66 -9.43 35.07
CA ARG A 459 15.58 -9.92 36.44
C ARG A 459 15.24 -11.39 36.51
#